data_139f71b6883e27e28267f72ef2ce8784
#
_entry.id   139f71b6883e27e28267f72ef2ce8784
#
_cell.length_a   1.000
_cell.length_b   1.000
_cell.length_c   1.000
_cell.angle_alpha   90.00
_cell.angle_beta   90.00
_cell.angle_gamma   90.00
#
_symmetry.space_group_name_H-M   'P 1'
#
loop_
_entity.id
_entity.type
_entity.pdbx_description
1 polymer ?
#
loop_
_entity_poly.entity_id
_entity_poly.type
_entity_poly.pdbx_seq_one_letter_code
_entity_poly.pdbx_strand_id
1 'polypeptide(L)'
;ISVFDGLKAAFSKAKVTYIEGYDLETNELKPLPDLSGYDVLIVSVGERAIDSGEAKSKVDISVNANQQLMVKQIKEKAGKPVVTLVMGGRPLIFSDMEPYTDAILVTWWLGTEAGNSIADVLTGSYNPSGKLPMTFPRHVGQCPIYYNHKSTGRSWTPNNPWVSGYMDESVKPAYVFGYGLSYTTFEIAAPVMSKKEYKAGEPVVLTTSVTNTGQYTGKETVQLYLQDVVSSVTRPVIELCGIRQVELAPGETRKIEFTLSEKELGFFNSD
;
A
#
# COMPACT_ATOMS: atom_id res chain seq x y z
N ILE A 1 6.39 18.65 13.01
CA ILE A 1 6.79 19.41 11.80
C ILE A 1 5.71 19.16 10.76
N SER A 2 5.11 20.24 10.25
CA SER A 2 4.09 20.11 9.20
C SER A 2 4.71 19.64 7.87
N VAL A 3 3.89 19.10 6.98
CA VAL A 3 4.31 18.71 5.63
C VAL A 3 4.90 19.93 4.90
N PHE A 4 4.24 21.09 5.03
CA PHE A 4 4.72 22.33 4.40
C PHE A 4 6.11 22.74 4.90
N ASP A 5 6.36 22.71 6.22
CA ASP A 5 7.65 23.08 6.79
C ASP A 5 8.76 22.10 6.37
N GLY A 6 8.48 20.81 6.39
CA GLY A 6 9.42 19.78 5.93
C GLY A 6 9.79 19.96 4.46
N LEU A 7 8.80 20.15 3.59
CA LEU A 7 9.02 20.40 2.16
C LEU A 7 9.80 21.70 1.91
N LYS A 8 9.45 22.77 2.62
CA LYS A 8 10.16 24.06 2.50
C LYS A 8 11.62 23.96 2.93
N ALA A 9 11.92 23.19 3.96
CA ALA A 9 13.30 22.95 4.41
C ALA A 9 14.07 22.09 3.40
N ALA A 10 13.48 21.01 2.91
CA ALA A 10 14.14 20.08 1.99
C ALA A 10 14.35 20.67 0.58
N PHE A 11 13.39 21.42 0.06
CA PHE A 11 13.46 22.09 -1.23
C PHE A 11 13.99 23.53 -1.12
N SER A 12 15.10 23.74 -0.42
CA SER A 12 15.66 25.08 -0.11
C SER A 12 15.97 25.94 -1.35
N LYS A 13 16.13 25.33 -2.53
CA LYS A 13 16.40 26.03 -3.81
C LYS A 13 15.12 26.26 -4.64
N ALA A 14 13.96 25.75 -4.19
CA ALA A 14 12.69 25.91 -4.86
C ALA A 14 11.77 26.85 -4.08
N LYS A 15 10.82 27.47 -4.80
CA LYS A 15 9.74 28.23 -4.17
C LYS A 15 8.63 27.26 -3.77
N VAL A 16 8.49 26.98 -2.50
CA VAL A 16 7.37 26.18 -1.95
C VAL A 16 6.27 27.14 -1.48
N THR A 17 5.06 26.94 -2.01
CA THR A 17 3.89 27.79 -1.68
C THR A 17 2.79 26.90 -1.11
N TYR A 18 2.19 27.31 0.01
CA TYR A 18 1.01 26.66 0.55
C TYR A 18 -0.25 27.29 -0.04
N ILE A 19 -1.17 26.45 -0.49
CA ILE A 19 -2.48 26.83 -1.01
C ILE A 19 -3.52 25.98 -0.30
N GLU A 20 -4.48 26.64 0.34
CA GLU A 20 -5.59 25.96 0.97
C GLU A 20 -6.72 25.74 -0.08
N GLY A 21 -6.86 24.51 -0.54
CA GLY A 21 -7.85 24.15 -1.57
C GLY A 21 -9.12 23.51 -1.01
N TYR A 22 -9.16 23.23 0.31
CA TYR A 22 -10.25 22.52 0.95
C TYR A 22 -10.35 22.90 2.44
N ASP A 23 -11.55 23.08 2.92
CA ASP A 23 -11.83 23.30 4.34
C ASP A 23 -12.19 22.00 5.03
N LEU A 24 -11.36 21.55 5.98
CA LEU A 24 -11.54 20.30 6.71
C LEU A 24 -12.72 20.30 7.68
N GLU A 25 -13.17 21.48 8.13
CA GLU A 25 -14.29 21.58 9.08
C GLU A 25 -15.64 21.60 8.35
N THR A 26 -15.73 22.35 7.26
CA THR A 26 -16.98 22.47 6.48
C THR A 26 -17.10 21.44 5.39
N ASN A 27 -16.01 20.75 5.02
CA ASN A 27 -15.90 19.86 3.86
C ASN A 27 -16.14 20.57 2.52
N GLU A 28 -15.85 21.84 2.42
CA GLU A 28 -16.06 22.64 1.23
C GLU A 28 -14.76 22.86 0.44
N LEU A 29 -14.90 22.92 -0.88
CA LEU A 29 -13.83 23.32 -1.77
C LEU A 29 -13.58 24.82 -1.68
N LYS A 30 -12.30 25.21 -1.64
CA LYS A 30 -11.88 26.62 -1.76
C LYS A 30 -11.47 26.92 -3.21
N PRO A 31 -11.66 28.16 -3.66
CA PRO A 31 -11.24 28.57 -5.00
C PRO A 31 -9.73 28.35 -5.20
N LEU A 32 -9.35 27.61 -6.24
CA LEU A 32 -7.96 27.43 -6.62
C LEU A 32 -7.46 28.62 -7.43
N PRO A 33 -6.29 29.19 -7.10
CA PRO A 33 -5.65 30.23 -7.88
C PRO A 33 -5.18 29.71 -9.23
N ASP A 34 -4.47 30.51 -9.99
CA ASP A 34 -3.71 30.03 -11.16
C ASP A 34 -2.57 29.11 -10.70
N LEU A 35 -2.54 27.91 -11.25
CA LEU A 35 -1.57 26.84 -10.92
C LEU A 35 -0.53 26.66 -12.03
N SER A 36 -0.61 27.39 -13.13
CA SER A 36 0.26 27.21 -14.30
C SER A 36 1.76 27.48 -14.01
N GLY A 37 2.04 28.32 -13.03
CA GLY A 37 3.40 28.69 -12.62
C GLY A 37 4.13 27.69 -11.72
N TYR A 38 3.52 26.56 -11.38
CA TYR A 38 4.14 25.51 -10.58
C TYR A 38 4.65 24.37 -11.44
N ASP A 39 5.76 23.76 -11.05
CA ASP A 39 6.34 22.60 -11.74
C ASP A 39 5.73 21.28 -11.26
N VAL A 40 5.35 21.20 -9.99
CA VAL A 40 4.77 20.01 -9.34
C VAL A 40 3.75 20.45 -8.29
N LEU A 41 2.66 19.72 -8.17
CA LEU A 41 1.62 19.92 -7.15
C LEU A 41 1.66 18.74 -6.16
N ILE A 42 1.77 19.05 -4.87
CA ILE A 42 1.68 18.07 -3.78
C ILE A 42 0.37 18.31 -3.06
N VAL A 43 -0.53 17.34 -3.09
CA VAL A 43 -1.90 17.49 -2.57
C VAL A 43 -2.09 16.55 -1.39
N SER A 44 -2.39 17.09 -0.21
CA SER A 44 -2.73 16.30 0.98
C SER A 44 -4.24 16.09 1.07
N VAL A 45 -4.65 14.84 1.19
CA VAL A 45 -6.05 14.42 1.39
C VAL A 45 -6.15 13.38 2.50
N GLY A 46 -7.34 13.11 2.96
CA GLY A 46 -7.59 12.06 3.94
C GLY A 46 -8.48 12.51 5.09
N GLU A 47 -8.20 11.98 6.27
CA GLU A 47 -8.99 12.21 7.47
C GLU A 47 -8.36 13.26 8.38
N ARG A 48 -9.21 13.89 9.23
CA ARG A 48 -8.71 14.68 10.35
C ARG A 48 -8.20 13.72 11.45
N ALA A 49 -7.24 14.17 12.25
CA ALA A 49 -6.73 13.38 13.38
C ALA A 49 -7.86 12.95 14.35
N ILE A 50 -8.89 13.77 14.51
CA ILE A 50 -10.06 13.48 15.37
C ILE A 50 -10.96 12.38 14.79
N ASP A 51 -10.87 12.06 13.51
CA ASP A 51 -11.70 11.05 12.84
C ASP A 51 -11.15 9.63 13.00
N SER A 52 -9.97 9.46 13.58
CA SER A 52 -9.31 8.19 13.83
C SER A 52 -9.00 8.00 15.31
N GLY A 53 -9.05 6.77 15.81
CA GLY A 53 -8.77 6.40 17.19
C GLY A 53 -9.92 5.67 17.87
N GLU A 54 -9.92 5.65 19.19
CA GLU A 54 -10.92 4.96 20.01
C GLU A 54 -12.33 5.53 19.75
N ALA A 55 -13.30 4.64 19.60
CA ALA A 55 -14.71 4.97 19.32
C ALA A 55 -14.94 5.78 18.02
N LYS A 56 -14.03 5.66 17.04
CA LYS A 56 -14.10 6.37 15.76
C LYS A 56 -14.32 5.42 14.59
N SER A 57 -15.24 4.46 14.74
CA SER A 57 -15.65 3.57 13.65
C SER A 57 -16.36 4.34 12.54
N LYS A 58 -16.08 3.99 11.29
CA LYS A 58 -16.74 4.54 10.10
C LYS A 58 -17.37 3.43 9.27
N VAL A 59 -18.54 3.66 8.72
CA VAL A 59 -19.19 2.81 7.73
C VAL A 59 -18.63 3.10 6.35
N ASP A 60 -18.51 4.38 6.00
CA ASP A 60 -17.88 4.83 4.76
C ASP A 60 -16.43 5.26 5.06
N ILE A 61 -15.48 4.54 4.46
CA ILE A 61 -14.05 4.80 4.57
C ILE A 61 -13.48 5.48 3.33
N SER A 62 -14.32 6.08 2.50
CA SER A 62 -13.88 6.85 1.35
C SER A 62 -13.23 8.17 1.79
N VAL A 63 -12.21 8.59 1.06
CA VAL A 63 -11.75 9.99 1.09
C VAL A 63 -12.94 10.87 0.67
N ASN A 64 -13.18 11.96 1.37
CA ASN A 64 -14.30 12.84 1.07
C ASN A 64 -14.37 13.20 -0.41
N ALA A 65 -15.56 13.11 -1.01
CA ALA A 65 -15.76 13.33 -2.45
C ALA A 65 -15.23 14.69 -2.93
N ASN A 66 -15.36 15.74 -2.11
CA ASN A 66 -14.83 17.06 -2.45
C ASN A 66 -13.30 17.09 -2.43
N GLN A 67 -12.63 16.33 -1.56
CA GLN A 67 -11.17 16.18 -1.60
C GLN A 67 -10.73 15.46 -2.88
N GLN A 68 -11.42 14.39 -3.27
CA GLN A 68 -11.13 13.68 -4.53
C GLN A 68 -11.39 14.59 -5.75
N LEU A 69 -12.47 15.35 -5.73
CA LEU A 69 -12.77 16.35 -6.77
C LEU A 69 -11.70 17.46 -6.82
N MET A 70 -11.16 17.88 -5.69
CA MET A 70 -10.05 18.85 -5.64
C MET A 70 -8.82 18.33 -6.38
N VAL A 71 -8.42 17.07 -6.16
CA VAL A 71 -7.28 16.47 -6.88
C VAL A 71 -7.51 16.48 -8.38
N LYS A 72 -8.71 16.10 -8.83
CA LYS A 72 -9.11 16.16 -10.24
C LYS A 72 -8.99 17.59 -10.80
N GLN A 73 -9.59 18.57 -10.13
CA GLN A 73 -9.57 19.97 -10.56
C GLN A 73 -8.13 20.53 -10.61
N ILE A 74 -7.27 20.17 -9.66
CA ILE A 74 -5.87 20.56 -9.65
C ILE A 74 -5.15 19.99 -10.88
N LYS A 75 -5.31 18.68 -11.16
CA LYS A 75 -4.68 18.03 -12.31
C LYS A 75 -5.12 18.65 -13.62
N GLU A 76 -6.42 18.85 -13.80
CA GLU A 76 -7.00 19.44 -15.03
C GLU A 76 -6.58 20.90 -15.22
N LYS A 77 -6.54 21.69 -14.14
CA LYS A 77 -6.20 23.12 -14.20
C LYS A 77 -4.70 23.36 -14.40
N ALA A 78 -3.85 22.58 -13.71
CA ALA A 78 -2.41 22.78 -13.77
C ALA A 78 -1.76 22.11 -14.98
N GLY A 79 -2.25 20.94 -15.41
CA GLY A 79 -1.60 20.12 -16.44
C GLY A 79 -0.17 19.67 -16.05
N LYS A 80 0.12 19.65 -14.75
CA LYS A 80 1.44 19.36 -14.18
C LYS A 80 1.41 18.03 -13.41
N PRO A 81 2.58 17.47 -13.05
CA PRO A 81 2.64 16.33 -12.14
C PRO A 81 1.96 16.62 -10.81
N VAL A 82 1.13 15.68 -10.37
CA VAL A 82 0.40 15.71 -9.09
C VAL A 82 0.85 14.54 -8.24
N VAL A 83 1.34 14.81 -7.05
CA VAL A 83 1.63 13.82 -6.02
C VAL A 83 0.61 13.95 -4.92
N THR A 84 -0.11 12.87 -4.63
CA THR A 84 -1.14 12.88 -3.59
C THR A 84 -0.65 12.17 -2.33
N LEU A 85 -0.73 12.86 -1.20
CA LEU A 85 -0.46 12.32 0.13
C LEU A 85 -1.79 11.91 0.76
N VAL A 86 -1.97 10.62 1.04
CA VAL A 86 -3.18 10.09 1.68
C VAL A 86 -2.90 9.88 3.17
N MET A 87 -3.53 10.70 4.00
CA MET A 87 -3.34 10.71 5.46
C MET A 87 -4.58 10.14 6.16
N GLY A 88 -4.38 9.16 7.03
CA GLY A 88 -5.51 8.56 7.75
C GLY A 88 -5.10 7.33 8.56
N GLY A 89 -6.01 6.87 9.42
CA GLY A 89 -5.79 5.71 10.30
C GLY A 89 -6.37 4.40 9.75
N ARG A 90 -6.83 4.38 8.50
CA ARG A 90 -7.49 3.21 7.87
C ARG A 90 -7.20 3.13 6.38
N PRO A 91 -7.50 1.99 5.71
CA PRO A 91 -7.31 1.82 4.27
C PRO A 91 -8.37 2.62 3.50
N LEU A 92 -8.14 3.91 3.35
CA LEU A 92 -9.08 4.84 2.71
C LEU A 92 -9.29 4.48 1.24
N ILE A 93 -10.53 4.61 0.77
CA ILE A 93 -10.89 4.46 -0.63
C ILE A 93 -10.69 5.82 -1.32
N PHE A 94 -9.93 5.82 -2.40
CA PHE A 94 -9.60 7.02 -3.17
C PHE A 94 -9.65 6.79 -4.69
N SER A 95 -10.48 5.84 -5.12
CA SER A 95 -10.56 5.39 -6.52
C SER A 95 -10.92 6.51 -7.50
N ASP A 96 -11.72 7.49 -7.07
CA ASP A 96 -12.18 8.59 -7.96
C ASP A 96 -11.07 9.59 -8.27
N MET A 97 -10.07 9.74 -7.39
CA MET A 97 -8.94 10.64 -7.64
C MET A 97 -7.73 9.94 -8.27
N GLU A 98 -7.65 8.61 -8.21
CA GLU A 98 -6.50 7.84 -8.69
C GLU A 98 -6.12 8.17 -10.15
N PRO A 99 -7.05 8.35 -11.10
CA PRO A 99 -6.73 8.72 -12.47
C PRO A 99 -6.12 10.13 -12.64
N TYR A 100 -6.20 10.96 -11.61
CA TYR A 100 -5.78 12.37 -11.63
C TYR A 100 -4.51 12.64 -10.84
N THR A 101 -3.82 11.60 -10.38
CA THR A 101 -2.55 11.70 -9.66
C THR A 101 -1.47 10.86 -10.33
N ASP A 102 -0.24 11.38 -10.37
CA ASP A 102 0.90 10.70 -10.98
C ASP A 102 1.65 9.81 -9.97
N ALA A 103 1.50 10.11 -8.68
CA ALA A 103 2.01 9.30 -7.58
C ALA A 103 1.15 9.44 -6.34
N ILE A 104 1.02 8.35 -5.58
CA ILE A 104 0.29 8.32 -4.31
C ILE A 104 1.24 7.84 -3.21
N LEU A 105 1.31 8.60 -2.13
CA LEU A 105 2.02 8.23 -0.92
C LEU A 105 1.01 8.08 0.22
N VAL A 106 0.77 6.86 0.67
CA VAL A 106 -0.04 6.58 1.87
C VAL A 106 0.85 6.79 3.08
N THR A 107 0.59 7.86 3.82
CA THR A 107 1.46 8.31 4.91
C THR A 107 0.99 7.85 6.28
N TRP A 108 -0.26 7.39 6.40
CA TRP A 108 -0.87 7.09 7.70
C TRP A 108 -0.78 8.31 8.66
N TRP A 109 -0.55 8.06 9.95
CA TRP A 109 -0.28 9.08 10.98
C TRP A 109 1.18 8.99 11.42
N LEU A 110 2.05 9.82 10.86
CA LEU A 110 3.50 9.77 11.07
C LEU A 110 3.99 10.52 12.34
N GLY A 111 3.10 11.22 13.04
CA GLY A 111 3.44 11.93 14.27
C GLY A 111 4.34 13.16 14.05
N THR A 112 5.25 13.42 14.99
CA THR A 112 6.03 14.68 15.07
C THR A 112 6.90 14.93 13.85
N GLU A 113 7.51 13.90 13.28
CA GLU A 113 8.46 13.99 12.15
C GLU A 113 7.79 13.81 10.77
N ALA A 114 6.47 13.87 10.70
CA ALA A 114 5.72 13.64 9.45
C ALA A 114 6.24 14.45 8.27
N GLY A 115 6.47 15.76 8.46
CA GLY A 115 6.94 16.65 7.40
C GLY A 115 8.32 16.28 6.88
N ASN A 116 9.26 15.94 7.76
CA ASN A 116 10.61 15.53 7.39
C ASN A 116 10.59 14.20 6.65
N SER A 117 9.88 13.21 7.20
CA SER A 117 9.81 11.86 6.59
C SER A 117 9.19 11.88 5.19
N ILE A 118 8.13 12.67 4.99
CA ILE A 118 7.50 12.86 3.67
C ILE A 118 8.48 13.56 2.72
N ALA A 119 9.15 14.62 3.19
CA ALA A 119 10.12 15.33 2.38
C ALA A 119 11.31 14.47 1.96
N ASP A 120 11.81 13.59 2.84
CA ASP A 120 12.89 12.66 2.52
C ASP A 120 12.49 11.70 1.39
N VAL A 121 11.27 11.19 1.41
CA VAL A 121 10.75 10.37 0.31
C VAL A 121 10.64 11.18 -0.97
N LEU A 122 10.00 12.36 -0.94
CA LEU A 122 9.74 13.17 -2.13
C LEU A 122 11.01 13.75 -2.78
N THR A 123 12.06 13.95 -2.00
CA THR A 123 13.38 14.39 -2.52
C THR A 123 14.26 13.24 -2.99
N GLY A 124 13.90 11.99 -2.69
CA GLY A 124 14.72 10.82 -2.95
C GLY A 124 15.86 10.62 -1.93
N SER A 125 15.90 11.39 -0.85
CA SER A 125 16.85 11.20 0.26
C SER A 125 16.61 9.86 0.96
N TYR A 126 15.37 9.38 0.93
CA TYR A 126 14.98 8.05 1.36
C TYR A 126 14.22 7.32 0.23
N ASN A 127 14.72 6.16 -0.16
CA ASN A 127 14.02 5.29 -1.11
C ASN A 127 12.90 4.53 -0.38
N PRO A 128 11.61 4.70 -0.74
CA PRO A 128 10.51 4.04 -0.04
C PRO A 128 10.63 2.52 -0.09
N SER A 129 10.36 1.88 1.04
CA SER A 129 10.45 0.42 1.21
C SER A 129 9.25 -0.17 1.95
N GLY A 130 8.29 0.68 2.32
CA GLY A 130 7.08 0.28 3.03
C GLY A 130 6.17 -0.57 2.16
N LYS A 131 5.57 -1.61 2.76
CA LYS A 131 4.53 -2.43 2.14
C LYS A 131 3.23 -2.25 2.90
N LEU A 132 2.10 -2.22 2.20
CA LEU A 132 0.79 -2.03 2.81
C LEU A 132 0.49 -3.15 3.82
N PRO A 133 0.17 -2.82 5.08
CA PRO A 133 -0.12 -3.79 6.13
C PRO A 133 -1.55 -4.31 6.09
N MET A 134 -2.34 -3.87 5.11
CA MET A 134 -3.72 -4.30 4.89
C MET A 134 -4.13 -4.11 3.43
N THR A 135 -5.21 -4.78 3.05
CA THR A 135 -5.81 -4.68 1.71
C THR A 135 -6.59 -3.37 1.59
N PHE A 136 -6.41 -2.64 0.50
CA PHE A 136 -7.16 -1.42 0.19
C PHE A 136 -8.32 -1.74 -0.75
N PRO A 137 -9.58 -1.51 -0.36
CA PRO A 137 -10.73 -1.75 -1.22
C PRO A 137 -10.88 -0.70 -2.32
N ARG A 138 -11.57 -1.05 -3.39
CA ARG A 138 -12.01 -0.10 -4.43
C ARG A 138 -13.28 0.62 -4.03
N HIS A 139 -14.16 -0.10 -3.36
CA HIS A 139 -15.47 0.39 -2.94
C HIS A 139 -15.82 -0.15 -1.56
N VAL A 140 -16.57 0.61 -0.77
CA VAL A 140 -17.00 0.21 0.58
C VAL A 140 -17.78 -1.12 0.59
N GLY A 141 -18.51 -1.42 -0.48
CA GLY A 141 -19.22 -2.68 -0.64
C GLY A 141 -18.34 -3.92 -0.70
N GLN A 142 -17.04 -3.78 -0.88
CA GLN A 142 -16.08 -4.90 -0.78
C GLN A 142 -15.70 -5.24 0.66
N CYS A 143 -16.00 -4.38 1.63
CA CYS A 143 -15.63 -4.61 3.03
C CYS A 143 -16.57 -5.61 3.71
N PRO A 144 -16.03 -6.59 4.48
CA PRO A 144 -14.62 -6.81 4.78
C PRO A 144 -13.84 -7.46 3.62
N ILE A 145 -12.66 -6.92 3.32
CA ILE A 145 -11.74 -7.47 2.31
C ILE A 145 -10.37 -7.67 2.92
N TYR A 146 -9.80 -8.88 2.77
CA TYR A 146 -8.50 -9.24 3.34
C TYR A 146 -7.85 -10.35 2.50
N TYR A 147 -6.52 -10.38 2.46
CA TYR A 147 -5.75 -11.26 1.58
C TYR A 147 -5.89 -12.75 1.92
N ASN A 148 -6.08 -13.08 3.19
CA ASN A 148 -6.16 -14.44 3.71
C ASN A 148 -7.60 -14.93 3.90
N HIS A 149 -8.50 -14.52 3.01
CA HIS A 149 -9.88 -14.99 3.04
C HIS A 149 -9.98 -16.50 2.78
N LYS A 150 -11.07 -17.11 3.23
CA LYS A 150 -11.35 -18.51 2.95
C LYS A 150 -11.97 -18.68 1.56
N SER A 151 -11.72 -19.81 0.92
CA SER A 151 -12.38 -20.15 -0.33
C SER A 151 -13.88 -20.33 -0.14
N THR A 152 -14.68 -19.76 -1.06
CA THR A 152 -16.14 -19.95 -1.08
C THR A 152 -16.58 -21.23 -1.78
N GLY A 153 -15.64 -22.01 -2.34
CA GLY A 153 -15.92 -23.15 -3.20
C GLY A 153 -16.32 -22.78 -4.64
N ARG A 154 -16.62 -21.49 -4.88
CA ARG A 154 -16.91 -20.93 -6.22
C ARG A 154 -16.09 -19.66 -6.42
N SER A 155 -14.77 -19.81 -6.36
CA SER A 155 -13.84 -18.70 -6.54
C SER A 155 -14.07 -18.01 -7.87
N TRP A 156 -13.97 -16.68 -7.87
CA TRP A 156 -14.13 -15.88 -9.07
C TRP A 156 -13.17 -16.32 -10.19
N THR A 157 -13.73 -16.49 -11.39
CA THR A 157 -13.00 -16.76 -12.62
C THR A 157 -13.53 -15.88 -13.74
N PRO A 158 -12.69 -15.37 -14.65
CA PRO A 158 -13.14 -14.55 -15.76
C PRO A 158 -14.21 -15.25 -16.60
N ASN A 159 -15.21 -14.50 -17.05
CA ASN A 159 -16.26 -14.96 -17.97
C ASN A 159 -17.15 -16.09 -17.45
N ASN A 160 -17.18 -16.32 -16.14
CA ASN A 160 -18.10 -17.29 -15.52
C ASN A 160 -19.15 -16.57 -14.65
N PRO A 161 -20.41 -16.45 -15.07
CA PRO A 161 -21.45 -15.74 -14.32
C PRO A 161 -21.94 -16.48 -13.08
N TRP A 162 -21.50 -17.72 -12.86
CA TRP A 162 -21.97 -18.59 -11.78
C TRP A 162 -21.02 -18.66 -10.59
N VAL A 163 -20.00 -17.79 -10.57
CA VAL A 163 -19.02 -17.70 -9.47
C VAL A 163 -19.26 -16.46 -8.61
N SER A 164 -18.71 -16.46 -7.40
CA SER A 164 -18.82 -15.32 -6.48
C SER A 164 -18.15 -14.08 -7.07
N GLY A 165 -18.90 -13.00 -7.22
CA GLY A 165 -18.40 -11.73 -7.77
C GLY A 165 -19.41 -10.60 -7.60
N TYR A 166 -19.02 -9.39 -8.01
CA TYR A 166 -19.90 -8.24 -8.12
C TYR A 166 -20.33 -8.06 -9.57
N MET A 167 -21.51 -7.49 -9.80
CA MET A 167 -22.03 -7.19 -11.14
C MET A 167 -21.45 -5.89 -11.69
N ASP A 168 -21.06 -4.98 -10.82
CA ASP A 168 -20.75 -3.58 -11.07
C ASP A 168 -19.34 -3.16 -10.61
N GLU A 169 -18.61 -4.06 -9.94
CA GLU A 169 -17.26 -3.80 -9.46
C GLU A 169 -16.37 -5.05 -9.56
N SER A 170 -15.07 -4.84 -9.63
CA SER A 170 -14.08 -5.91 -9.56
C SER A 170 -14.07 -6.59 -8.20
N VAL A 171 -13.85 -7.90 -8.17
CA VAL A 171 -13.57 -8.62 -6.92
C VAL A 171 -12.16 -8.36 -6.38
N LYS A 172 -11.27 -7.80 -7.22
CA LYS A 172 -9.90 -7.46 -6.83
C LYS A 172 -9.89 -6.16 -6.05
N PRO A 173 -9.05 -6.05 -5.02
CA PRO A 173 -8.87 -4.79 -4.31
C PRO A 173 -8.24 -3.72 -5.21
N ALA A 174 -8.23 -2.46 -4.75
CA ALA A 174 -7.42 -1.41 -5.35
C ALA A 174 -5.94 -1.74 -5.19
N TYR A 175 -5.52 -2.03 -3.95
CA TYR A 175 -4.15 -2.45 -3.65
C TYR A 175 -4.17 -3.65 -2.69
N VAL A 176 -3.39 -4.65 -3.00
CA VAL A 176 -3.29 -5.87 -2.18
C VAL A 176 -2.47 -5.60 -0.91
N PHE A 177 -2.71 -6.41 0.13
CA PHE A 177 -1.80 -6.53 1.26
C PHE A 177 -0.36 -6.80 0.76
N GLY A 178 0.62 -6.15 1.35
CA GLY A 178 2.02 -6.32 0.97
C GLY A 178 2.47 -5.53 -0.26
N TYR A 179 1.57 -4.77 -0.91
CA TYR A 179 1.93 -3.90 -2.04
C TYR A 179 2.75 -2.70 -1.58
N GLY A 180 3.71 -2.27 -2.41
CA GLY A 180 4.49 -1.04 -2.22
C GLY A 180 5.61 -0.96 -3.25
N LEU A 181 5.82 0.24 -3.77
CA LEU A 181 6.81 0.56 -4.80
C LEU A 181 8.11 1.07 -4.16
N SER A 182 9.16 1.07 -4.96
CA SER A 182 10.48 1.61 -4.65
C SER A 182 10.95 2.47 -5.83
N TYR A 183 11.95 3.33 -5.61
CA TYR A 183 12.62 4.05 -6.70
C TYR A 183 13.60 3.18 -7.49
N THR A 184 13.79 1.93 -7.06
CA THR A 184 14.54 0.91 -7.79
C THR A 184 13.64 -0.30 -8.05
N THR A 185 14.12 -1.26 -8.82
CA THR A 185 13.41 -2.49 -9.13
C THR A 185 14.13 -3.70 -8.55
N PHE A 186 13.36 -4.71 -8.14
CA PHE A 186 13.90 -5.95 -7.61
C PHE A 186 13.34 -7.15 -8.36
N GLU A 187 14.17 -8.14 -8.54
CA GLU A 187 13.78 -9.46 -9.02
C GLU A 187 13.92 -10.45 -7.86
N ILE A 188 12.85 -11.20 -7.58
CA ILE A 188 12.82 -12.25 -6.58
C ILE A 188 12.69 -13.57 -7.32
N ALA A 189 13.70 -14.42 -7.19
CA ALA A 189 13.69 -15.75 -7.80
C ALA A 189 12.64 -16.66 -7.14
N ALA A 190 12.17 -17.66 -7.89
CA ALA A 190 11.28 -18.67 -7.30
C ALA A 190 11.96 -19.35 -6.10
N PRO A 191 11.22 -19.59 -5.00
CA PRO A 191 11.79 -20.26 -3.84
C PRO A 191 12.08 -21.72 -4.16
N VAL A 192 13.18 -22.21 -3.57
CA VAL A 192 13.61 -23.61 -3.71
C VAL A 192 13.60 -24.25 -2.34
N MET A 193 12.85 -25.33 -2.18
CA MET A 193 12.87 -26.15 -0.99
C MET A 193 14.12 -27.02 -0.93
N SER A 194 14.69 -27.20 0.26
CA SER A 194 15.87 -28.06 0.45
C SER A 194 15.60 -29.53 0.18
N LYS A 195 14.32 -29.95 0.29
CA LYS A 195 13.82 -31.30 0.01
C LYS A 195 12.45 -31.23 -0.66
N LYS A 196 12.03 -32.34 -1.30
CA LYS A 196 10.68 -32.47 -1.87
C LYS A 196 9.63 -32.95 -0.84
N GLU A 197 10.09 -33.68 0.18
CA GLU A 197 9.23 -34.31 1.19
C GLU A 197 9.83 -34.05 2.58
N TYR A 198 8.98 -33.84 3.55
CA TYR A 198 9.31 -33.60 4.94
C TYR A 198 8.47 -34.49 5.84
N LYS A 199 9.05 -34.96 6.92
CA LYS A 199 8.32 -35.70 7.97
C LYS A 199 7.69 -34.70 8.94
N ALA A 200 6.66 -35.14 9.65
CA ALA A 200 6.10 -34.38 10.76
C ALA A 200 7.20 -34.02 11.77
N GLY A 201 7.21 -32.77 12.24
CA GLY A 201 8.23 -32.24 13.14
C GLY A 201 9.54 -31.80 12.46
N GLU A 202 9.72 -32.07 11.18
CA GLU A 202 10.90 -31.65 10.46
C GLU A 202 10.75 -30.22 9.94
N PRO A 203 11.70 -29.30 10.18
CA PRO A 203 11.62 -27.93 9.67
C PRO A 203 11.75 -27.90 8.15
N VAL A 204 10.88 -27.09 7.51
CA VAL A 204 10.93 -26.85 6.06
C VAL A 204 11.83 -25.66 5.78
N VAL A 205 12.95 -25.90 5.05
CA VAL A 205 13.88 -24.86 4.68
C VAL A 205 13.71 -24.50 3.22
N LEU A 206 13.46 -23.20 2.97
CA LEU A 206 13.32 -22.62 1.63
C LEU A 206 14.38 -21.54 1.43
N THR A 207 14.91 -21.48 0.23
CA THR A 207 15.86 -20.43 -0.17
C THR A 207 15.38 -19.73 -1.44
N THR A 208 15.58 -18.42 -1.48
CA THR A 208 15.40 -17.61 -2.69
C THR A 208 16.54 -16.63 -2.82
N SER A 209 16.67 -15.95 -3.95
CA SER A 209 17.57 -14.82 -4.12
C SER A 209 16.80 -13.58 -4.51
N VAL A 210 17.29 -12.44 -4.07
CA VAL A 210 16.77 -11.11 -4.44
C VAL A 210 17.87 -10.32 -5.09
N THR A 211 17.60 -9.77 -6.26
CA THR A 211 18.53 -8.94 -7.02
C THR A 211 17.94 -7.55 -7.20
N ASN A 212 18.72 -6.52 -6.89
CA ASN A 212 18.37 -5.15 -7.27
C ASN A 212 18.70 -4.96 -8.75
N THR A 213 17.68 -4.90 -9.59
CA THR A 213 17.81 -4.76 -11.05
C THR A 213 17.74 -3.30 -11.52
N GLY A 214 17.52 -2.36 -10.61
CA GLY A 214 17.44 -0.93 -10.91
C GLY A 214 18.74 -0.19 -10.63
N GLN A 215 18.65 1.14 -10.55
CA GLN A 215 19.82 2.03 -10.53
C GLN A 215 20.09 2.67 -9.16
N TYR A 216 19.21 2.47 -8.18
CA TYR A 216 19.33 3.07 -6.84
C TYR A 216 19.47 1.99 -5.79
N THR A 217 20.22 2.27 -4.74
CA THR A 217 20.19 1.42 -3.53
C THR A 217 18.80 1.45 -2.93
N GLY A 218 18.29 0.29 -2.53
CA GLY A 218 16.95 0.18 -1.96
C GLY A 218 16.79 -1.00 -1.05
N LYS A 219 15.74 -0.95 -0.23
CA LYS A 219 15.32 -2.05 0.63
C LYS A 219 14.12 -2.76 0.02
N GLU A 220 14.19 -4.09 -0.06
CA GLU A 220 13.03 -4.91 -0.43
C GLU A 220 12.57 -5.74 0.77
N THR A 221 11.25 -5.86 0.92
CA THR A 221 10.62 -6.69 1.92
C THR A 221 10.05 -7.94 1.26
N VAL A 222 10.79 -9.04 1.36
CA VAL A 222 10.39 -10.34 0.84
C VAL A 222 9.39 -10.98 1.78
N GLN A 223 8.24 -11.35 1.25
CA GLN A 223 7.13 -11.95 1.98
C GLN A 223 6.97 -13.39 1.51
N LEU A 224 6.98 -14.34 2.45
CA LEU A 224 6.74 -15.75 2.19
C LEU A 224 5.30 -16.08 2.56
N TYR A 225 4.56 -16.62 1.61
CA TYR A 225 3.19 -17.07 1.80
C TYR A 225 3.09 -18.59 1.69
N LEU A 226 2.23 -19.15 2.51
CA LEU A 226 1.87 -20.58 2.51
C LEU A 226 0.44 -20.74 2.01
N GLN A 227 0.23 -21.74 1.16
CA GLN A 227 -1.10 -22.25 0.80
C GLN A 227 -1.21 -23.71 1.23
N ASP A 228 -2.17 -24.02 2.07
CA ASP A 228 -2.56 -25.39 2.38
C ASP A 228 -3.59 -25.85 1.34
N VAL A 229 -3.17 -26.73 0.44
CA VAL A 229 -3.98 -27.14 -0.72
C VAL A 229 -5.08 -28.14 -0.32
N VAL A 230 -4.81 -29.00 0.67
CA VAL A 230 -5.75 -30.01 1.17
C VAL A 230 -5.68 -30.06 2.69
N SER A 231 -6.78 -29.75 3.33
CA SER A 231 -6.87 -29.68 4.79
C SER A 231 -8.17 -30.28 5.31
N SER A 232 -8.16 -30.75 6.56
CA SER A 232 -9.36 -31.28 7.25
C SER A 232 -10.40 -30.21 7.58
N VAL A 233 -10.01 -28.91 7.54
CA VAL A 233 -10.89 -27.76 7.73
C VAL A 233 -10.64 -26.72 6.64
N THR A 234 -11.57 -25.81 6.42
CA THR A 234 -11.38 -24.72 5.43
C THR A 234 -10.30 -23.78 5.89
N ARG A 235 -9.19 -23.74 5.16
CA ARG A 235 -8.03 -22.86 5.38
C ARG A 235 -8.12 -21.58 4.55
N PRO A 236 -7.41 -20.52 4.94
CA PRO A 236 -7.20 -19.35 4.10
C PRO A 236 -6.59 -19.72 2.74
N VAL A 237 -6.91 -18.93 1.71
CA VAL A 237 -6.34 -19.14 0.36
C VAL A 237 -4.82 -18.97 0.33
N ILE A 238 -4.28 -18.10 1.17
CA ILE A 238 -2.85 -17.94 1.45
C ILE A 238 -2.67 -17.35 2.86
N GLU A 239 -1.55 -17.63 3.51
CA GLU A 239 -1.18 -17.08 4.82
C GLU A 239 0.26 -16.59 4.79
N LEU A 240 0.51 -15.39 5.28
CA LEU A 240 1.87 -14.86 5.44
C LEU A 240 2.56 -15.60 6.58
N CYS A 241 3.63 -16.31 6.28
CA CYS A 241 4.38 -17.11 7.25
C CYS A 241 5.83 -16.65 7.44
N GLY A 242 6.33 -15.70 6.64
CA GLY A 242 7.67 -15.19 6.82
C GLY A 242 7.91 -13.83 6.16
N ILE A 243 8.74 -13.00 6.80
CA ILE A 243 9.16 -11.70 6.26
C ILE A 243 10.68 -11.59 6.42
N ARG A 244 11.36 -11.10 5.38
CA ARG A 244 12.76 -10.70 5.40
C ARG A 244 12.92 -9.38 4.67
N GLN A 245 13.64 -8.46 5.29
CA GLN A 245 14.01 -7.20 4.65
C GLN A 245 15.49 -7.22 4.32
N VAL A 246 15.84 -6.82 3.10
CA VAL A 246 17.22 -6.73 2.62
C VAL A 246 17.46 -5.41 1.93
N GLU A 247 18.63 -4.83 2.18
CA GLU A 247 19.10 -3.63 1.47
C GLU A 247 20.16 -4.04 0.45
N LEU A 248 19.99 -3.61 -0.79
CA LEU A 248 20.81 -4.01 -1.92
C LEU A 248 21.24 -2.78 -2.74
N ALA A 249 22.52 -2.70 -3.05
CA ALA A 249 23.05 -1.79 -4.05
C ALA A 249 22.62 -2.22 -5.47
N PRO A 250 22.68 -1.32 -6.48
CA PRO A 250 22.43 -1.67 -7.88
C PRO A 250 23.27 -2.89 -8.33
N GLY A 251 22.61 -3.89 -8.92
CA GLY A 251 23.21 -5.14 -9.37
C GLY A 251 23.54 -6.14 -8.27
N GLU A 252 23.37 -5.78 -6.99
CA GLU A 252 23.62 -6.72 -5.88
C GLU A 252 22.56 -7.80 -5.83
N THR A 253 22.98 -9.04 -5.59
CA THR A 253 22.11 -10.20 -5.34
C THR A 253 22.38 -10.74 -3.96
N ARG A 254 21.33 -11.07 -3.21
CA ARG A 254 21.43 -11.71 -1.89
C ARG A 254 20.54 -12.92 -1.78
N LYS A 255 21.11 -14.00 -1.26
CA LYS A 255 20.37 -15.21 -0.90
C LYS A 255 19.62 -14.99 0.40
N ILE A 256 18.36 -15.40 0.45
CA ILE A 256 17.49 -15.35 1.60
C ILE A 256 17.04 -16.77 1.93
N GLU A 257 16.98 -17.07 3.22
CA GLU A 257 16.50 -18.33 3.72
C GLU A 257 15.32 -18.12 4.68
N PHE A 258 14.32 -18.98 4.54
CA PHE A 258 13.22 -19.12 5.47
C PHE A 258 13.21 -20.54 6.01
N THR A 259 12.99 -20.66 7.31
CA THR A 259 12.77 -21.93 8.00
C THR A 259 11.37 -21.90 8.59
N LEU A 260 10.52 -22.83 8.17
CA LEU A 260 9.17 -23.02 8.71
C LEU A 260 9.16 -24.22 9.64
N SER A 261 8.62 -24.04 10.83
CA SER A 261 8.43 -25.08 11.83
C SER A 261 6.96 -25.52 11.85
N GLU A 262 6.64 -26.42 12.76
CA GLU A 262 5.25 -26.80 13.04
C GLU A 262 4.37 -25.59 13.40
N LYS A 263 4.95 -24.54 13.98
CA LYS A 263 4.22 -23.32 14.34
C LYS A 263 3.65 -22.58 13.13
N GLU A 264 4.42 -22.52 12.05
CA GLU A 264 3.99 -21.85 10.80
C GLU A 264 3.17 -22.77 9.90
N LEU A 265 3.36 -24.09 10.02
CA LEU A 265 2.70 -25.10 9.18
C LEU A 265 1.42 -25.66 9.82
N GLY A 266 1.35 -25.64 11.14
CA GLY A 266 0.24 -26.20 11.90
C GLY A 266 -1.00 -25.30 11.95
N PHE A 267 -2.13 -25.89 12.25
CA PHE A 267 -3.38 -25.18 12.55
C PHE A 267 -4.16 -25.93 13.63
N PHE A 268 -5.07 -25.22 14.29
CA PHE A 268 -5.99 -25.83 15.23
C PHE A 268 -7.23 -26.32 14.51
N ASN A 269 -7.66 -27.53 14.82
CA ASN A 269 -8.95 -28.11 14.42
C ASN A 269 -9.83 -28.34 15.67
N SER A 270 -10.96 -29.00 15.48
CA SER A 270 -11.91 -29.28 16.56
C SER A 270 -11.63 -30.58 17.35
N ASP A 271 -10.60 -31.34 16.96
CA ASP A 271 -10.30 -32.67 17.51
C ASP A 271 -9.27 -32.59 18.64
#